data_5f0862ef1a3b28c4602c124c4ef4669e
#
_entry.id   5f0862ef1a3b28c4602c124c4ef4669e
#
_cell.length_a   1.000
_cell.length_b   1.000
_cell.length_c   1.000
_cell.angle_alpha   90.00
_cell.angle_beta   90.00
_cell.angle_gamma   90.00
#
_symmetry.space_group_name_H-M   'P 1'
#
loop_
_entity.id
_entity.type
_entity.pdbx_description
1 polymer ?
#
loop_
_entity_poly.entity_id
_entity_poly.type
_entity_poly.pdbx_seq_one_letter_code
_entity_poly.pdbx_strand_id
1 'polypeptide(L)'
;VGRPIAPCDDVESVSEQARAQIMDMLKRPRRPYPVSDIHTVLRTAMEGHRGDAVMFAWGLAEAISFPIMAEMSQVWLGLTHPERMWRRSAFVVAGSVTGVAVTHLLTRAGHRPPAPWTTPSMEAAASRYLSRGPVGYWKQALTGIPVKLFAAESGRRDLPLPSVLAHAAGERAARMFAFTAAIRALEVPLGRTARRFYGTYLAATGLTFGVLLRKVIGHWDDGGR
;
A
#
# COMPACT_ATOMS: atom_id res chain seq x y z
N VAL A 1 30.96 22.19 2.62
CA VAL A 1 31.93 22.61 3.64
C VAL A 1 32.09 24.10 3.48
N GLY A 2 31.75 24.91 4.53
CA GLY A 2 31.90 26.35 4.50
C GLY A 2 33.39 26.77 4.46
N ARG A 3 33.67 27.97 3.98
CA ARG A 3 35.03 28.55 4.04
C ARG A 3 35.41 28.81 5.49
N PRO A 4 36.68 28.63 5.90
CA PRO A 4 37.14 29.03 7.21
C PRO A 4 36.84 30.50 7.47
N ILE A 5 36.39 30.84 8.66
CA ILE A 5 36.20 32.22 9.09
C ILE A 5 37.60 32.82 9.36
N ALA A 6 37.88 33.99 8.82
CA ALA A 6 39.16 34.65 9.05
C ALA A 6 39.30 34.99 10.54
N PRO A 7 40.52 34.94 11.12
CA PRO A 7 40.77 35.36 12.50
C PRO A 7 40.33 36.81 12.68
N CYS A 8 39.52 37.05 13.68
CA CYS A 8 38.97 38.35 13.98
C CYS A 8 38.92 38.55 15.50
N ASP A 9 39.32 39.70 15.98
CA ASP A 9 39.39 40.04 17.40
C ASP A 9 38.02 40.48 17.99
N ASP A 10 36.97 40.58 17.14
CA ASP A 10 35.64 40.99 17.53
C ASP A 10 34.62 39.89 17.33
N VAL A 11 34.01 39.42 18.42
CA VAL A 11 33.01 38.37 18.47
C VAL A 11 31.77 38.72 17.63
N GLU A 12 31.42 39.99 17.52
CA GLU A 12 30.24 40.46 16.77
C GLU A 12 30.45 40.28 15.26
N SER A 13 31.67 40.62 14.74
CA SER A 13 32.01 40.41 13.34
C SER A 13 32.11 38.91 12.95
N VAL A 14 32.58 38.04 13.85
CA VAL A 14 32.59 36.60 13.66
C VAL A 14 31.15 36.04 13.57
N SER A 15 30.26 36.55 14.43
CA SER A 15 28.85 36.15 14.44
C SER A 15 28.12 36.57 13.16
N GLU A 16 28.37 37.78 12.65
CA GLU A 16 27.82 38.26 11.40
C GLU A 16 28.34 37.50 10.18
N GLN A 17 29.65 37.19 10.14
CA GLN A 17 30.24 36.37 9.09
C GLN A 17 29.65 34.96 9.09
N ALA A 18 29.48 34.37 10.26
CA ALA A 18 28.85 33.03 10.39
C ALA A 18 27.38 33.04 9.91
N ARG A 19 26.59 34.08 10.29
CA ARG A 19 25.23 34.29 9.80
C ARG A 19 25.19 34.47 8.27
N ALA A 20 26.06 35.27 7.71
CA ALA A 20 26.15 35.51 6.27
C ALA A 20 26.48 34.20 5.52
N GLN A 21 27.43 33.41 6.03
CA GLN A 21 27.77 32.09 5.44
C GLN A 21 26.61 31.11 5.53
N ILE A 22 25.90 31.03 6.66
CA ILE A 22 24.71 30.18 6.82
C ILE A 22 23.63 30.59 5.83
N MET A 23 23.36 31.91 5.72
CA MET A 23 22.37 32.42 4.78
C MET A 23 22.75 32.17 3.32
N ASP A 24 24.04 32.27 2.95
CA ASP A 24 24.53 31.93 1.61
C ASP A 24 24.37 30.43 1.35
N MET A 25 24.70 29.56 2.32
CA MET A 25 24.49 28.10 2.20
C MET A 25 23.02 27.74 2.06
N LEU A 26 22.11 28.45 2.74
CA LEU A 26 20.67 28.25 2.63
C LEU A 26 20.09 28.71 1.30
N LYS A 27 20.68 29.77 0.70
CA LYS A 27 20.30 30.32 -0.61
C LYS A 27 20.81 29.52 -1.79
N ARG A 28 21.86 28.68 -1.60
CA ARG A 28 22.38 27.85 -2.68
C ARG A 28 21.33 26.85 -3.10
N PRO A 29 20.95 26.78 -4.39
CA PRO A 29 20.05 25.77 -4.86
C PRO A 29 20.65 24.40 -4.53
N ARG A 30 19.94 23.63 -3.70
CA ARG A 30 20.36 22.25 -3.40
C ARG A 30 20.44 21.54 -4.74
N ARG A 31 21.60 20.94 -5.06
CA ARG A 31 21.75 20.12 -6.26
C ARG A 31 20.59 19.12 -6.26
N PRO A 32 19.84 19.02 -7.38
CA PRO A 32 18.74 18.08 -7.44
C PRO A 32 19.28 16.69 -7.10
N TYR A 33 18.62 16.04 -6.16
CA TYR A 33 19.01 14.70 -5.74
C TYR A 33 18.80 13.75 -6.95
N PRO A 34 19.78 12.91 -7.35
CA PRO A 34 19.62 12.01 -8.48
C PRO A 34 18.47 11.06 -8.19
N VAL A 35 17.44 11.11 -9.03
CA VAL A 35 16.25 10.27 -8.97
C VAL A 35 16.29 9.34 -10.17
N SER A 36 15.84 8.09 -9.99
CA SER A 36 15.76 7.10 -11.06
C SER A 36 14.75 7.52 -12.15
N ASP A 37 15.05 7.23 -13.42
CA ASP A 37 14.15 7.47 -14.55
C ASP A 37 12.83 6.72 -14.36
N ILE A 38 12.88 5.48 -13.86
CA ILE A 38 11.67 4.67 -13.55
C ILE A 38 10.77 5.41 -12.56
N HIS A 39 11.35 5.98 -11.50
CA HIS A 39 10.57 6.77 -10.54
C HIS A 39 9.94 7.99 -11.20
N THR A 40 10.70 8.69 -12.06
CA THR A 40 10.22 9.88 -12.77
C THR A 40 9.05 9.54 -13.70
N VAL A 41 9.17 8.47 -14.49
CA VAL A 41 8.10 8.00 -15.39
C VAL A 41 6.85 7.63 -14.58
N LEU A 42 7.00 6.83 -13.52
CA LEU A 42 5.86 6.43 -12.68
C LEU A 42 5.25 7.62 -11.95
N ARG A 43 6.06 8.57 -11.48
CA ARG A 43 5.56 9.79 -10.86
C ARG A 43 4.67 10.58 -11.81
N THR A 44 5.11 10.78 -13.06
CA THR A 44 4.31 11.45 -14.09
C THR A 44 3.03 10.67 -14.43
N ALA A 45 3.13 9.35 -14.58
CA ALA A 45 1.96 8.50 -14.86
C ALA A 45 0.91 8.53 -13.73
N MET A 46 1.38 8.69 -12.48
CA MET A 46 0.54 8.73 -11.28
C MET A 46 0.10 10.15 -10.89
N GLU A 47 0.24 11.14 -11.77
CA GLU A 47 -0.10 12.53 -11.46
C GLU A 47 -1.62 12.74 -11.39
N GLY A 48 -2.06 13.62 -10.49
CA GLY A 48 -3.45 14.03 -10.35
C GLY A 48 -4.43 12.88 -10.11
N HIS A 49 -5.57 12.94 -10.79
CA HIS A 49 -6.65 11.95 -10.69
C HIS A 49 -6.30 10.59 -11.31
N ARG A 50 -5.30 10.52 -12.22
CA ARG A 50 -4.86 9.24 -12.78
C ARG A 50 -4.32 8.32 -11.70
N GLY A 51 -3.50 8.85 -10.79
CA GLY A 51 -3.01 8.09 -9.67
C GLY A 51 -4.13 7.59 -8.74
N ASP A 52 -5.13 8.41 -8.47
CA ASP A 52 -6.29 8.03 -7.67
C ASP A 52 -7.09 6.90 -8.35
N ALA A 53 -7.32 7.01 -9.68
CA ALA A 53 -8.01 5.99 -10.47
C ALA A 53 -7.25 4.66 -10.51
N VAL A 54 -5.92 4.67 -10.66
CA VAL A 54 -5.08 3.47 -10.61
C VAL A 54 -5.19 2.78 -9.25
N MET A 55 -5.16 3.55 -8.16
CA MET A 55 -5.26 3.00 -6.81
C MET A 55 -6.66 2.41 -6.54
N PHE A 56 -7.72 3.06 -7.01
CA PHE A 56 -9.07 2.51 -6.95
C PHE A 56 -9.18 1.21 -7.76
N ALA A 57 -8.72 1.24 -9.01
CA ALA A 57 -8.76 0.07 -9.90
C ALA A 57 -7.98 -1.12 -9.33
N TRP A 58 -6.84 -0.87 -8.67
CA TRP A 58 -6.07 -1.92 -8.00
C TRP A 58 -6.87 -2.59 -6.88
N GLY A 59 -7.46 -1.80 -5.97
CA GLY A 59 -8.30 -2.32 -4.89
C GLY A 59 -9.51 -3.09 -5.42
N LEU A 60 -10.17 -2.57 -6.46
CA LEU A 60 -11.28 -3.23 -7.14
C LEU A 60 -10.88 -4.59 -7.72
N ALA A 61 -9.80 -4.62 -8.50
CA ALA A 61 -9.32 -5.81 -9.16
C ALA A 61 -8.90 -6.90 -8.16
N GLU A 62 -8.20 -6.51 -7.07
CA GLU A 62 -7.77 -7.44 -6.02
C GLU A 62 -8.96 -8.12 -5.34
N ALA A 63 -10.03 -7.38 -5.06
CA ALA A 63 -11.21 -7.92 -4.41
C ALA A 63 -12.10 -8.76 -5.34
N ILE A 64 -11.89 -8.70 -6.66
CA ILE A 64 -12.60 -9.54 -7.64
C ILE A 64 -11.76 -10.78 -7.99
N SER A 65 -10.54 -10.59 -8.50
CA SER A 65 -9.73 -11.69 -9.06
C SER A 65 -8.23 -11.47 -9.02
N PHE A 66 -7.75 -10.21 -9.03
CA PHE A 66 -6.33 -9.92 -9.15
C PHE A 66 -5.53 -10.53 -7.99
N PRO A 67 -4.38 -11.21 -8.27
CA PRO A 67 -3.69 -11.98 -7.25
C PRO A 67 -2.79 -11.15 -6.33
N ILE A 68 -2.43 -9.91 -6.73
CA ILE A 68 -1.51 -9.06 -5.97
C ILE A 68 -2.29 -8.21 -4.98
N MET A 69 -1.96 -8.37 -3.70
CA MET A 69 -2.63 -7.66 -2.61
C MET A 69 -2.55 -6.13 -2.75
N ALA A 70 -3.54 -5.45 -2.23
CA ALA A 70 -3.71 -4.00 -2.37
C ALA A 70 -2.55 -3.20 -1.74
N GLU A 71 -1.90 -3.71 -0.69
CA GLU A 71 -0.74 -3.10 -0.04
C GLU A 71 0.44 -2.90 -1.00
N MET A 72 0.60 -3.78 -1.98
CA MET A 72 1.67 -3.65 -2.98
C MET A 72 1.50 -2.41 -3.85
N SER A 73 0.27 -1.95 -4.07
CA SER A 73 0.05 -0.66 -4.75
C SER A 73 0.66 0.51 -3.97
N GLN A 74 0.58 0.49 -2.65
CA GLN A 74 1.18 1.52 -1.78
C GLN A 74 2.70 1.39 -1.74
N VAL A 75 3.24 0.16 -1.64
CA VAL A 75 4.68 -0.09 -1.69
C VAL A 75 5.25 0.41 -3.01
N TRP A 76 4.68 0.00 -4.13
CA TRP A 76 5.24 0.31 -5.46
C TRP A 76 4.93 1.71 -5.95
N LEU A 77 3.78 2.28 -5.63
CA LEU A 77 3.34 3.55 -6.19
C LEU A 77 3.28 4.69 -5.14
N GLY A 78 3.26 4.36 -3.86
CA GLY A 78 3.15 5.35 -2.79
C GLY A 78 4.31 6.35 -2.75
N LEU A 79 5.55 5.90 -2.99
CA LEU A 79 6.73 6.76 -3.01
C LEU A 79 6.78 7.72 -4.20
N THR A 80 5.94 7.56 -5.22
CA THR A 80 5.84 8.51 -6.34
C THR A 80 5.27 9.85 -5.90
N HIS A 81 4.29 9.83 -4.98
CA HIS A 81 3.62 11.00 -4.44
C HIS A 81 3.32 10.80 -2.94
N PRO A 82 4.34 10.82 -2.08
CA PRO A 82 4.14 10.53 -0.66
C PRO A 82 3.17 11.50 0.02
N GLU A 83 3.07 12.74 -0.46
CA GLU A 83 2.13 13.75 0.03
C GLU A 83 0.65 13.37 -0.19
N ARG A 84 0.37 12.51 -1.17
CA ARG A 84 -0.98 12.05 -1.52
C ARG A 84 -1.30 10.65 -1.02
N MET A 85 -0.39 10.01 -0.28
CA MET A 85 -0.50 8.59 0.05
C MET A 85 -1.77 8.28 0.86
N TRP A 86 -2.14 9.12 1.83
CA TRP A 86 -3.37 8.95 2.61
C TRP A 86 -4.63 8.97 1.75
N ARG A 87 -4.71 9.95 0.85
CA ARG A 87 -5.82 10.05 -0.10
C ARG A 87 -5.89 8.82 -1.00
N ARG A 88 -4.76 8.38 -1.54
CA ARG A 88 -4.67 7.21 -2.40
C ARG A 88 -5.06 5.93 -1.69
N SER A 89 -4.71 5.81 -0.42
CA SER A 89 -5.16 4.69 0.42
C SER A 89 -6.68 4.65 0.55
N ALA A 90 -7.34 5.80 0.67
CA ALA A 90 -8.79 5.87 0.67
C ALA A 90 -9.39 5.39 -0.67
N PHE A 91 -8.75 5.70 -1.81
CA PHE A 91 -9.18 5.18 -3.12
C PHE A 91 -8.97 3.66 -3.24
N VAL A 92 -7.87 3.10 -2.72
CA VAL A 92 -7.68 1.64 -2.64
C VAL A 92 -8.78 0.98 -1.82
N VAL A 93 -9.09 1.55 -0.64
CA VAL A 93 -10.19 1.05 0.21
C VAL A 93 -11.52 1.11 -0.52
N ALA A 94 -11.85 2.24 -1.14
CA ALA A 94 -13.10 2.40 -1.89
C ALA A 94 -13.20 1.38 -3.04
N GLY A 95 -12.12 1.21 -3.80
CA GLY A 95 -12.04 0.20 -4.86
C GLY A 95 -12.25 -1.22 -4.31
N SER A 96 -11.55 -1.56 -3.22
CA SER A 96 -11.66 -2.88 -2.60
C SER A 96 -13.08 -3.16 -2.09
N VAL A 97 -13.73 -2.19 -1.43
CA VAL A 97 -15.11 -2.33 -0.96
C VAL A 97 -16.09 -2.49 -2.13
N THR A 98 -15.87 -1.74 -3.21
CA THR A 98 -16.65 -1.91 -4.46
C THR A 98 -16.43 -3.31 -5.05
N GLY A 99 -15.21 -3.80 -5.08
CA GLY A 99 -14.89 -5.15 -5.55
C GLY A 99 -15.50 -6.25 -4.67
N VAL A 100 -15.54 -6.04 -3.34
CA VAL A 100 -16.26 -6.93 -2.43
C VAL A 100 -17.75 -6.97 -2.76
N ALA A 101 -18.38 -5.81 -3.02
CA ALA A 101 -19.79 -5.76 -3.43
C ALA A 101 -20.03 -6.52 -4.73
N VAL A 102 -19.19 -6.29 -5.75
CA VAL A 102 -19.29 -6.97 -7.05
C VAL A 102 -19.15 -8.48 -6.88
N THR A 103 -18.11 -8.93 -6.18
CA THR A 103 -17.84 -10.38 -5.97
C THR A 103 -18.97 -11.03 -5.17
N HIS A 104 -19.46 -10.37 -4.12
CA HIS A 104 -20.60 -10.83 -3.33
C HIS A 104 -21.86 -11.02 -4.20
N LEU A 105 -22.22 -10.01 -4.98
CA LEU A 105 -23.43 -10.06 -5.84
C LEU A 105 -23.30 -11.09 -6.95
N LEU A 106 -22.14 -11.18 -7.60
CA LEU A 106 -21.88 -12.21 -8.61
C LEU A 106 -22.02 -13.62 -8.02
N THR A 107 -21.43 -13.85 -6.84
CA THR A 107 -21.48 -15.19 -6.21
C THR A 107 -22.87 -15.52 -5.71
N ARG A 108 -23.61 -14.53 -5.19
CA ARG A 108 -25.02 -14.67 -4.83
C ARG A 108 -25.89 -15.05 -6.04
N ALA A 109 -25.57 -14.53 -7.23
CA ALA A 109 -26.21 -14.88 -8.50
C ALA A 109 -25.71 -16.20 -9.12
N GLY A 110 -24.87 -16.96 -8.42
CA GLY A 110 -24.33 -18.24 -8.90
C GLY A 110 -23.07 -18.13 -9.78
N HIS A 111 -22.52 -16.93 -9.98
CA HIS A 111 -21.32 -16.69 -10.77
C HIS A 111 -20.11 -16.50 -9.87
N ARG A 112 -19.13 -17.40 -9.95
CA ARG A 112 -17.92 -17.33 -9.14
C ARG A 112 -16.75 -16.76 -9.95
N PRO A 113 -16.24 -15.54 -9.60
CA PRO A 113 -15.04 -15.02 -10.22
C PRO A 113 -13.82 -15.91 -9.97
N PRO A 114 -12.86 -15.99 -10.90
CA PRO A 114 -11.64 -16.77 -10.69
C PRO A 114 -10.85 -16.19 -9.50
N ALA A 115 -10.32 -17.08 -8.67
CA ALA A 115 -9.54 -16.73 -7.48
C ALA A 115 -8.12 -17.35 -7.57
N PRO A 116 -7.23 -16.82 -8.44
CA PRO A 116 -5.89 -17.37 -8.57
C PRO A 116 -5.10 -17.26 -7.26
N TRP A 117 -4.15 -18.19 -7.08
CA TRP A 117 -3.28 -18.28 -5.91
C TRP A 117 -4.02 -18.46 -4.57
N THR A 118 -5.14 -19.18 -4.61
CA THR A 118 -5.89 -19.57 -3.42
C THR A 118 -5.96 -21.08 -3.31
N THR A 119 -6.13 -21.58 -2.09
CA THR A 119 -6.21 -23.02 -1.81
C THR A 119 -7.58 -23.42 -1.25
N PRO A 120 -7.99 -24.69 -1.37
CA PRO A 120 -9.22 -25.18 -0.74
C PRO A 120 -9.25 -24.93 0.78
N SER A 121 -8.09 -25.00 1.45
CA SER A 121 -7.98 -24.72 2.89
C SER A 121 -8.27 -23.26 3.22
N MET A 122 -7.83 -22.30 2.39
CA MET A 122 -8.18 -20.89 2.53
C MET A 122 -9.70 -20.67 2.39
N GLU A 123 -10.33 -21.34 1.42
CA GLU A 123 -11.78 -21.28 1.23
C GLU A 123 -12.54 -21.82 2.44
N ALA A 124 -12.13 -23.01 2.93
CA ALA A 124 -12.71 -23.60 4.12
C ALA A 124 -12.54 -22.70 5.37
N ALA A 125 -11.39 -22.03 5.49
CA ALA A 125 -11.15 -21.11 6.58
C ALA A 125 -12.01 -19.84 6.46
N ALA A 126 -12.14 -19.24 5.28
CA ALA A 126 -13.04 -18.10 5.05
C ALA A 126 -14.48 -18.47 5.40
N SER A 127 -14.91 -19.67 5.01
CA SER A 127 -16.23 -20.22 5.36
C SER A 127 -16.42 -20.35 6.87
N ARG A 128 -15.42 -20.89 7.61
CA ARG A 128 -15.46 -20.97 9.09
C ARG A 128 -15.53 -19.60 9.74
N TYR A 129 -14.76 -18.61 9.26
CA TYR A 129 -14.78 -17.27 9.85
C TYR A 129 -16.12 -16.57 9.62
N LEU A 130 -16.72 -16.72 8.44
CA LEU A 130 -18.01 -16.12 8.11
C LEU A 130 -19.22 -16.90 8.66
N SER A 131 -19.01 -18.08 9.28
CA SER A 131 -20.11 -18.79 9.95
C SER A 131 -20.72 -18.01 11.12
N ARG A 132 -19.94 -17.04 11.67
CA ARG A 132 -20.39 -16.11 12.71
C ARG A 132 -20.92 -14.79 12.15
N GLY A 133 -21.19 -14.73 10.83
CA GLY A 133 -21.65 -13.55 10.13
C GLY A 133 -20.51 -12.62 9.64
N PRO A 134 -20.87 -11.41 9.17
CA PRO A 134 -19.91 -10.48 8.54
C PRO A 134 -18.75 -10.02 9.42
N VAL A 135 -18.86 -10.11 10.75
CA VAL A 135 -17.76 -9.82 11.69
C VAL A 135 -16.51 -10.66 11.40
N GLY A 136 -16.66 -11.81 10.76
CA GLY A 136 -15.57 -12.68 10.33
C GLY A 136 -14.55 -11.99 9.39
N TYR A 137 -14.93 -10.90 8.70
CA TYR A 137 -14.01 -10.12 7.85
C TYR A 137 -12.77 -9.62 8.61
N TRP A 138 -12.89 -9.32 9.90
CA TRP A 138 -11.73 -8.87 10.71
C TRP A 138 -10.63 -9.90 10.82
N LYS A 139 -10.93 -11.19 10.60
CA LYS A 139 -9.91 -12.26 10.56
C LYS A 139 -9.04 -12.18 9.31
N GLN A 140 -9.53 -11.58 8.23
CA GLN A 140 -8.81 -11.43 6.98
C GLN A 140 -7.47 -10.70 7.17
N ALA A 141 -7.42 -9.66 8.02
CA ALA A 141 -6.22 -8.87 8.27
C ALA A 141 -5.02 -9.70 8.79
N LEU A 142 -5.28 -10.82 9.48
CA LEU A 142 -4.27 -11.60 10.21
C LEU A 142 -3.97 -12.97 9.59
N THR A 143 -4.75 -13.40 8.59
CA THR A 143 -4.69 -14.79 8.09
C THR A 143 -3.97 -14.93 6.76
N GLY A 144 -3.72 -13.84 6.06
CA GLY A 144 -3.17 -13.86 4.70
C GLY A 144 -4.15 -14.41 3.64
N ILE A 145 -5.40 -14.71 4.02
CA ILE A 145 -6.45 -15.15 3.09
C ILE A 145 -6.90 -13.95 2.25
N PRO A 146 -6.92 -14.06 0.90
CA PRO A 146 -7.36 -12.94 0.05
C PRO A 146 -8.82 -12.54 0.30
N VAL A 147 -9.11 -11.24 0.26
CA VAL A 147 -10.46 -10.68 0.51
C VAL A 147 -11.51 -11.22 -0.46
N LYS A 148 -11.13 -11.54 -1.69
CA LYS A 148 -12.02 -12.14 -2.71
C LYS A 148 -12.66 -13.43 -2.24
N LEU A 149 -11.99 -14.23 -1.40
CA LEU A 149 -12.57 -15.45 -0.83
C LEU A 149 -13.65 -15.12 0.22
N PHE A 150 -13.42 -14.13 1.06
CA PHE A 150 -14.45 -13.64 1.99
C PHE A 150 -15.63 -13.04 1.24
N ALA A 151 -15.37 -12.26 0.18
CA ALA A 151 -16.43 -11.68 -0.65
C ALA A 151 -17.28 -12.75 -1.33
N ALA A 152 -16.65 -13.75 -1.95
CA ALA A 152 -17.34 -14.86 -2.57
C ALA A 152 -18.14 -15.67 -1.55
N GLU A 153 -17.55 -16.00 -0.41
CA GLU A 153 -18.23 -16.78 0.63
C GLU A 153 -19.41 -16.02 1.25
N SER A 154 -19.28 -14.70 1.42
CA SER A 154 -20.39 -13.88 1.92
C SER A 154 -21.60 -13.87 0.97
N GLY A 155 -21.35 -13.85 -0.35
CA GLY A 155 -22.39 -13.98 -1.37
C GLY A 155 -23.01 -15.37 -1.40
N ARG A 156 -22.19 -16.44 -1.32
CA ARG A 156 -22.66 -17.82 -1.26
C ARG A 156 -23.56 -18.09 -0.04
N ARG A 157 -23.31 -17.42 1.08
CA ARG A 157 -24.10 -17.52 2.33
C ARG A 157 -25.27 -16.55 2.38
N ASP A 158 -25.48 -15.76 1.35
CA ASP A 158 -26.52 -14.72 1.32
C ASP A 158 -26.47 -13.76 2.53
N LEU A 159 -25.26 -13.39 2.97
CA LEU A 159 -25.12 -12.47 4.09
C LEU A 159 -25.62 -11.07 3.71
N PRO A 160 -26.18 -10.28 4.66
CA PRO A 160 -26.69 -8.95 4.36
C PRO A 160 -25.59 -8.02 3.82
N LEU A 161 -25.70 -7.60 2.56
CA LEU A 161 -24.70 -6.79 1.86
C LEU A 161 -24.26 -5.53 2.64
N PRO A 162 -25.15 -4.71 3.22
CA PRO A 162 -24.73 -3.52 3.97
C PRO A 162 -23.79 -3.86 5.13
N SER A 163 -24.08 -4.94 5.87
CA SER A 163 -23.25 -5.40 6.97
C SER A 163 -21.90 -5.95 6.48
N VAL A 164 -21.89 -6.72 5.38
CA VAL A 164 -20.68 -7.17 4.71
C VAL A 164 -19.78 -5.99 4.34
N LEU A 165 -20.34 -4.96 3.68
CA LEU A 165 -19.59 -3.79 3.26
C LEU A 165 -19.07 -2.97 4.44
N ALA A 166 -19.85 -2.83 5.52
CA ALA A 166 -19.41 -2.11 6.71
C ALA A 166 -18.18 -2.79 7.36
N HIS A 167 -18.21 -4.12 7.52
CA HIS A 167 -17.08 -4.87 8.10
C HIS A 167 -15.88 -4.92 7.17
N ALA A 168 -16.09 -5.12 5.86
CA ALA A 168 -15.03 -5.08 4.87
C ALA A 168 -14.38 -3.69 4.80
N ALA A 169 -15.16 -2.62 4.81
CA ALA A 169 -14.65 -1.25 4.81
C ALA A 169 -13.85 -0.94 6.07
N GLY A 170 -14.33 -1.33 7.24
CA GLY A 170 -13.62 -1.13 8.51
C GLY A 170 -12.29 -1.86 8.55
N GLU A 171 -12.27 -3.15 8.19
CA GLU A 171 -11.05 -3.96 8.13
C GLU A 171 -10.05 -3.38 7.12
N ARG A 172 -10.52 -3.09 5.90
CA ARG A 172 -9.67 -2.54 4.83
C ARG A 172 -9.10 -1.16 5.18
N ALA A 173 -9.93 -0.28 5.75
CA ALA A 173 -9.48 1.04 6.19
C ALA A 173 -8.42 0.91 7.30
N ALA A 174 -8.68 0.14 8.33
CA ALA A 174 -7.75 -0.06 9.42
C ALA A 174 -6.39 -0.57 8.92
N ARG A 175 -6.38 -1.60 8.07
CA ARG A 175 -5.18 -2.20 7.52
C ARG A 175 -4.44 -1.26 6.56
N MET A 176 -5.15 -0.65 5.61
CA MET A 176 -4.53 0.22 4.61
C MET A 176 -3.94 1.49 5.26
N PHE A 177 -4.62 2.11 6.21
CA PHE A 177 -4.10 3.30 6.87
C PHE A 177 -2.96 2.97 7.83
N ALA A 178 -3.00 1.84 8.56
CA ALA A 178 -1.87 1.38 9.36
C ALA A 178 -0.64 1.13 8.49
N PHE A 179 -0.83 0.48 7.33
CA PHE A 179 0.25 0.23 6.38
C PHE A 179 0.80 1.53 5.77
N THR A 180 -0.07 2.48 5.44
CA THR A 180 0.34 3.82 4.99
C THR A 180 1.18 4.53 6.04
N ALA A 181 0.77 4.50 7.31
CA ALA A 181 1.53 5.09 8.40
C ALA A 181 2.93 4.47 8.50
N ALA A 182 3.03 3.14 8.41
CA ALA A 182 4.31 2.43 8.42
C ALA A 182 5.22 2.84 7.24
N ILE A 183 4.68 2.88 6.01
CA ILE A 183 5.45 3.32 4.84
C ILE A 183 5.91 4.79 5.01
N ARG A 184 5.04 5.67 5.50
CA ARG A 184 5.39 7.08 5.74
C ARG A 184 6.50 7.22 6.78
N ALA A 185 6.47 6.43 7.85
CA ALA A 185 7.54 6.41 8.83
C ALA A 185 8.88 5.96 8.23
N LEU A 186 8.86 4.93 7.37
CA LEU A 186 10.04 4.45 6.66
C LEU A 186 10.52 5.40 5.54
N GLU A 187 9.61 6.16 4.94
CA GLU A 187 9.96 7.12 3.88
C GLU A 187 10.89 8.23 4.39
N VAL A 188 10.77 8.64 5.65
CA VAL A 188 11.63 9.66 6.25
C VAL A 188 13.12 9.26 6.17
N PRO A 189 13.56 8.07 6.65
CA PRO A 189 14.96 7.66 6.56
C PRO A 189 15.37 7.11 5.19
N LEU A 190 14.49 6.36 4.50
CA LEU A 190 14.87 5.54 3.35
C LEU A 190 14.36 6.07 2.00
N GLY A 191 13.42 7.00 2.00
CA GLY A 191 12.74 7.44 0.78
C GLY A 191 13.67 8.04 -0.28
N ARG A 192 14.74 8.72 0.12
CA ARG A 192 15.75 9.25 -0.82
C ARG A 192 16.48 8.12 -1.54
N THR A 193 16.92 7.11 -0.81
CA THR A 193 17.62 5.95 -1.34
C THR A 193 16.71 5.14 -2.24
N ALA A 194 15.47 4.88 -1.80
CA ALA A 194 14.47 4.17 -2.60
C ALA A 194 14.17 4.89 -3.93
N ARG A 195 14.01 6.21 -3.94
CA ARG A 195 13.78 6.99 -5.17
C ARG A 195 14.99 7.01 -6.10
N ARG A 196 16.21 6.98 -5.55
CA ARG A 196 17.43 6.90 -6.35
C ARG A 196 17.58 5.53 -7.03
N PHE A 197 17.29 4.45 -6.33
CA PHE A 197 17.43 3.08 -6.80
C PHE A 197 16.06 2.41 -7.00
N TYR A 198 15.12 3.13 -7.63
CA TYR A 198 13.74 2.72 -7.64
C TYR A 198 13.49 1.37 -8.33
N GLY A 199 14.23 1.06 -9.40
CA GLY A 199 14.17 -0.25 -10.06
C GLY A 199 14.56 -1.40 -9.11
N THR A 200 15.66 -1.23 -8.36
CA THR A 200 16.09 -2.21 -7.35
C THR A 200 15.07 -2.32 -6.21
N TYR A 201 14.49 -1.20 -5.79
CA TYR A 201 13.43 -1.18 -4.78
C TYR A 201 12.19 -1.97 -5.23
N LEU A 202 11.72 -1.78 -6.47
CA LEU A 202 10.60 -2.53 -7.04
C LEU A 202 10.92 -4.03 -7.14
N ALA A 203 12.12 -4.39 -7.61
CA ALA A 203 12.56 -5.77 -7.73
C ALA A 203 12.66 -6.45 -6.36
N ALA A 204 13.30 -5.80 -5.39
CA ALA A 204 13.47 -6.33 -4.04
C ALA A 204 12.13 -6.53 -3.32
N THR A 205 11.23 -5.53 -3.38
CA THR A 205 9.90 -5.63 -2.76
C THR A 205 9.01 -6.64 -3.47
N GLY A 206 9.09 -6.75 -4.81
CA GLY A 206 8.39 -7.76 -5.60
C GLY A 206 8.85 -9.18 -5.27
N LEU A 207 10.17 -9.40 -5.16
CA LEU A 207 10.72 -10.68 -4.77
C LEU A 207 10.31 -11.05 -3.34
N THR A 208 10.40 -10.11 -2.40
CA THR A 208 9.95 -10.31 -1.01
C THR A 208 8.47 -10.71 -0.96
N PHE A 209 7.62 -10.00 -1.73
CA PHE A 209 6.22 -10.35 -1.86
C PHE A 209 6.02 -11.75 -2.41
N GLY A 210 6.73 -12.14 -3.47
CA GLY A 210 6.66 -13.48 -4.05
C GLY A 210 7.04 -14.58 -3.05
N VAL A 211 8.10 -14.37 -2.27
CA VAL A 211 8.53 -15.30 -1.21
C VAL A 211 7.48 -15.40 -0.10
N LEU A 212 6.94 -14.27 0.36
CA LEU A 212 5.89 -14.25 1.39
C LEU A 212 4.62 -14.94 0.89
N LEU A 213 4.20 -14.64 -0.33
CA LEU A 213 3.04 -15.27 -0.95
C LEU A 213 3.18 -16.79 -1.04
N ARG A 214 4.36 -17.26 -1.49
CA ARG A 214 4.65 -18.71 -1.53
C ARG A 214 4.57 -19.35 -0.14
N LYS A 215 5.11 -18.68 0.89
CA LYS A 215 5.01 -19.17 2.27
C LYS A 215 3.56 -19.21 2.78
N VAL A 216 2.77 -18.20 2.48
CA VAL A 216 1.34 -18.16 2.87
C VAL A 216 0.57 -19.27 2.17
N ILE A 217 0.77 -19.45 0.85
CA ILE A 217 0.12 -20.53 0.10
C ILE A 217 0.53 -21.90 0.68
N GLY A 218 1.84 -22.15 0.86
CA GLY A 218 2.35 -23.41 1.43
C GLY A 218 1.78 -23.70 2.82
N HIS A 219 1.71 -22.70 3.70
CA HIS A 219 1.09 -22.88 5.01
C HIS A 219 -0.37 -23.34 4.93
N TRP A 220 -1.13 -22.82 3.97
CA TRP A 220 -2.52 -23.22 3.76
C TRP A 220 -2.66 -24.55 2.99
N ASP A 221 -1.71 -24.92 2.13
CA ASP A 221 -1.69 -26.22 1.46
C ASP A 221 -1.40 -27.36 2.47
N ASP A 222 -0.52 -27.12 3.45
CA ASP A 222 -0.20 -28.08 4.52
C ASP A 222 -1.31 -28.20 5.60
N GLY A 223 -2.49 -27.67 5.34
CA GLY A 223 -3.68 -27.80 6.19
C GLY A 223 -3.86 -26.68 7.23
N GLY A 224 -3.09 -25.60 7.17
CA GLY A 224 -3.32 -24.39 7.98
C GLY A 224 -3.27 -24.59 9.50
N ARG A 225 -2.44 -25.56 9.98
CA ARG A 225 -2.21 -25.86 11.39
C ARG A 225 -1.24 -24.90 12.05
#